data_8cbaa1164c005373096a0814b3fa079a
#
_entry.id   8cbaa1164c005373096a0814b3fa079a
#
_cell.length_a   1.000
_cell.length_b   1.000
_cell.length_c   1.000
_cell.angle_alpha   90.00
_cell.angle_beta   90.00
_cell.angle_gamma   90.00
#
_symmetry.space_group_name_H-M   'P 1'
#
loop_
_entity.id
_entity.type
_entity.pdbx_description
1 polymer ?
#
loop_
_entity_poly.entity_id
_entity_poly.type
_entity_poly.pdbx_seq_one_letter_code
_entity_poly.pdbx_strand_id
1 'polypeptide(L)'
;MSRLTKIARSASPGTSTQFRKHEYGGGGIRHFLRDVLAMANASIEGPRYIVVGADFDGNGKRHLYTIDAEDFSGKPSYQSLANEYIEPALRIRYEPVLIDGKKIGVFEIGDCQDRPYMMRIDYSEKLRRGDAYVRMNDAAIKLGRRQLQVLFERKFRDSVSAGDIEVGFPGEIIHKDLTLRCFNLSLLPSADAGNKLAQLIKIQSAARDHDSTNVMARLTHARLYGTDDPYVDRSPDELKDEMRQIRHKYRDEDRHYLYETNGERIQLVVCNQGQEPILDASLSIVLPNHNAFHVADRLPNVPTKNGFIERTPDEIAAYPSVSLKDDSVHITSKVGDIPVGEPVEIFSSPLRICAGHELRGKRFGMRFALHGQNLRTPAKGKLRLMFAK
;
A
#
# COMPACT_ATOMS: atom_id res chain seq x y z
N MET A 1 16.74 -9.75 26.67
CA MET A 1 17.11 -10.85 25.74
C MET A 1 17.54 -10.21 24.43
N SER A 2 18.74 -10.51 23.93
CA SER A 2 19.23 -9.89 22.69
C SER A 2 18.41 -10.36 21.49
N ARG A 3 18.40 -9.56 20.38
CA ARG A 3 17.72 -9.93 19.15
C ARG A 3 18.21 -11.28 18.59
N LEU A 4 19.52 -11.50 18.64
CA LEU A 4 20.13 -12.76 18.17
C LEU A 4 19.72 -13.96 19.01
N THR A 5 19.64 -13.81 20.35
CA THR A 5 19.11 -14.85 21.23
C THR A 5 17.66 -15.23 20.88
N LYS A 6 16.83 -14.21 20.55
CA LYS A 6 15.43 -14.45 20.12
C LYS A 6 15.39 -15.24 18.81
N ILE A 7 16.20 -14.86 17.81
CA ILE A 7 16.31 -15.57 16.52
C ILE A 7 16.75 -17.03 16.77
N ALA A 8 17.84 -17.22 17.50
CA ALA A 8 18.34 -18.57 17.79
C ALA A 8 17.34 -19.46 18.53
N ARG A 9 16.44 -18.87 19.35
CA ARG A 9 15.43 -19.62 20.10
C ARG A 9 14.15 -19.91 19.31
N SER A 10 13.68 -18.99 18.46
CA SER A 10 12.34 -19.06 17.85
C SER A 10 12.32 -19.24 16.34
N ALA A 11 13.43 -19.01 15.61
CA ALA A 11 13.45 -19.16 14.17
C ALA A 11 13.39 -20.63 13.73
N SER A 12 12.84 -20.86 12.55
CA SER A 12 12.81 -22.15 11.87
C SER A 12 13.70 -22.12 10.61
N PRO A 13 14.16 -23.28 10.12
CA PRO A 13 14.90 -23.36 8.86
C PRO A 13 14.09 -22.75 7.71
N GLY A 14 14.76 -22.02 6.83
CA GLY A 14 14.11 -21.39 5.68
C GLY A 14 15.06 -20.52 4.89
N THR A 15 14.51 -19.67 4.04
CA THR A 15 15.29 -18.77 3.17
C THR A 15 16.05 -17.70 3.96
N SER A 16 15.51 -17.25 5.11
CA SER A 16 16.13 -16.21 5.95
C SER A 16 17.05 -16.76 7.04
N THR A 17 16.92 -18.03 7.40
CA THR A 17 17.66 -18.62 8.52
C THR A 17 18.12 -20.03 8.17
N GLN A 18 19.42 -20.23 8.28
CA GLN A 18 20.07 -21.53 8.10
C GLN A 18 20.51 -22.07 9.47
N PHE A 19 20.36 -23.37 9.67
CA PHE A 19 20.84 -24.07 10.85
C PHE A 19 21.96 -25.04 10.50
N ARG A 20 22.95 -25.16 11.40
CA ARG A 20 24.08 -26.08 11.27
C ARG A 20 24.38 -26.72 12.61
N LYS A 21 24.55 -28.01 12.58
CA LYS A 21 24.92 -28.79 13.77
C LYS A 21 26.32 -28.47 14.30
N HIS A 22 27.28 -28.30 13.37
CA HIS A 22 28.70 -28.12 13.72
C HIS A 22 29.21 -26.76 13.21
N GLU A 23 30.23 -26.26 13.90
CA GLU A 23 30.96 -25.07 13.52
C GLU A 23 31.67 -25.22 12.16
N TYR A 24 32.12 -24.13 11.62
CA TYR A 24 32.82 -24.15 10.35
C TYR A 24 34.28 -24.64 10.49
N GLY A 25 34.97 -24.44 11.64
CA GLY A 25 36.34 -24.89 11.90
C GLY A 25 37.34 -24.53 10.79
N GLY A 26 38.61 -24.86 10.96
CA GLY A 26 39.64 -24.53 9.96
C GLY A 26 39.44 -25.20 8.60
N GLY A 27 38.91 -26.41 8.52
CA GLY A 27 38.56 -27.12 7.28
C GLY A 27 37.20 -26.70 6.70
N GLY A 28 36.41 -25.90 7.39
CA GLY A 28 35.05 -25.51 7.04
C GLY A 28 34.91 -24.18 6.32
N ILE A 29 36.00 -23.45 6.09
CA ILE A 29 35.97 -22.10 5.47
C ILE A 29 35.28 -22.13 4.11
N ARG A 30 35.49 -23.14 3.29
CA ARG A 30 34.76 -23.31 2.02
C ARG A 30 33.26 -23.36 2.20
N HIS A 31 32.78 -24.09 3.22
CA HIS A 31 31.35 -24.19 3.52
C HIS A 31 30.81 -22.86 4.05
N PHE A 32 31.60 -22.16 4.88
CA PHE A 32 31.25 -20.82 5.37
C PHE A 32 31.06 -19.84 4.20
N LEU A 33 32.05 -19.71 3.31
CA LEU A 33 31.95 -18.80 2.16
C LEU A 33 30.76 -19.13 1.26
N ARG A 34 30.52 -20.42 0.98
CA ARG A 34 29.37 -20.85 0.18
C ARG A 34 28.04 -20.51 0.87
N ASP A 35 27.92 -20.78 2.15
CA ASP A 35 26.68 -20.54 2.89
C ASP A 35 26.42 -19.05 3.05
N VAL A 36 27.44 -18.23 3.29
CA VAL A 36 27.34 -16.77 3.30
C VAL A 36 26.90 -16.23 1.95
N LEU A 37 27.51 -16.67 0.83
CA LEU A 37 27.08 -16.28 -0.51
C LEU A 37 25.63 -16.66 -0.77
N ALA A 38 25.22 -17.87 -0.39
CA ALA A 38 23.87 -18.34 -0.59
C ALA A 38 22.85 -17.49 0.18
N MET A 39 23.16 -17.14 1.43
CA MET A 39 22.33 -16.29 2.26
C MET A 39 22.29 -14.83 1.74
N ALA A 40 23.42 -14.28 1.33
CA ALA A 40 23.52 -12.91 0.81
C ALA A 40 22.69 -12.71 -0.46
N ASN A 41 22.65 -13.72 -1.33
CA ASN A 41 21.86 -13.68 -2.57
C ASN A 41 20.39 -14.11 -2.41
N ALA A 42 19.96 -14.51 -1.23
CA ALA A 42 18.56 -14.90 -1.00
C ALA A 42 17.60 -13.75 -1.31
N SER A 43 16.50 -14.04 -2.02
CA SER A 43 15.49 -13.05 -2.40
C SER A 43 14.54 -12.74 -1.24
N ILE A 44 15.09 -12.12 -0.18
CA ILE A 44 14.35 -11.67 1.00
C ILE A 44 14.78 -10.26 1.37
N GLU A 45 13.93 -9.56 2.10
CA GLU A 45 14.26 -8.28 2.73
C GLU A 45 14.79 -8.49 4.16
N GLY A 46 15.63 -7.57 4.61
CA GLY A 46 16.21 -7.59 5.96
C GLY A 46 17.40 -8.53 6.14
N PRO A 47 17.89 -8.69 7.37
CA PRO A 47 19.06 -9.50 7.69
C PRO A 47 18.78 -10.99 7.57
N ARG A 48 19.86 -11.76 7.30
CA ARG A 48 19.87 -13.21 7.19
C ARG A 48 20.69 -13.79 8.33
N TYR A 49 20.35 -15.01 8.74
CA TYR A 49 20.98 -15.63 9.90
C TYR A 49 21.49 -17.03 9.58
N ILE A 50 22.68 -17.34 10.11
CA ILE A 50 23.16 -18.72 10.19
C ILE A 50 23.34 -19.05 11.67
N VAL A 51 22.62 -20.06 12.14
CA VAL A 51 22.66 -20.53 13.53
C VAL A 51 23.49 -21.81 13.57
N VAL A 52 24.57 -21.79 14.34
CA VAL A 52 25.52 -22.88 14.49
C VAL A 52 25.38 -23.51 15.90
N GLY A 53 25.42 -24.81 15.99
CA GLY A 53 25.13 -25.55 17.21
C GLY A 53 23.65 -25.92 17.36
N ALA A 54 22.88 -25.89 16.24
CA ALA A 54 21.49 -26.30 16.25
C ALA A 54 21.14 -27.04 14.96
N ASP A 55 20.25 -28.02 15.07
CA ASP A 55 19.72 -28.82 13.97
C ASP A 55 18.26 -29.17 14.21
N PHE A 56 17.57 -29.63 13.19
CA PHE A 56 16.18 -30.08 13.25
C PHE A 56 16.08 -31.52 12.76
N ASP A 57 15.35 -32.34 13.51
CA ASP A 57 15.06 -33.71 13.08
C ASP A 57 13.93 -33.74 12.03
N GLY A 58 13.66 -34.92 11.49
CA GLY A 58 12.61 -35.16 10.50
C GLY A 58 11.18 -34.81 10.98
N ASN A 59 10.97 -34.65 12.28
CA ASN A 59 9.70 -34.25 12.89
C ASN A 59 9.65 -32.76 13.20
N GLY A 60 10.67 -31.99 12.80
CA GLY A 60 10.74 -30.54 13.04
C GLY A 60 11.13 -30.18 14.48
N LYS A 61 11.57 -31.11 15.29
CA LYS A 61 12.06 -30.85 16.65
C LYS A 61 13.51 -30.39 16.62
N ARG A 62 13.76 -29.26 17.31
CA ARG A 62 15.09 -28.66 17.42
C ARG A 62 15.98 -29.41 18.41
N HIS A 63 17.19 -29.64 18.00
CA HIS A 63 18.27 -30.17 18.81
C HIS A 63 19.39 -29.15 18.94
N LEU A 64 19.85 -28.87 20.17
CA LEU A 64 20.94 -27.95 20.47
C LEU A 64 22.22 -28.69 20.81
N TYR A 65 23.34 -28.21 20.28
CA TYR A 65 24.68 -28.73 20.49
C TYR A 65 25.58 -27.60 20.98
N THR A 66 26.33 -27.81 22.04
CA THR A 66 27.27 -26.79 22.50
C THR A 66 28.42 -26.67 21.50
N ILE A 67 28.75 -25.41 21.15
CA ILE A 67 29.89 -25.09 20.30
C ILE A 67 31.04 -24.57 21.14
N ASP A 68 32.27 -24.78 20.66
CA ASP A 68 33.47 -24.23 21.23
C ASP A 68 33.78 -22.86 20.60
N ALA A 69 33.34 -21.78 21.26
CA ALA A 69 33.41 -20.44 20.69
C ALA A 69 34.84 -19.84 20.67
N GLU A 70 35.82 -20.53 21.23
CA GLU A 70 37.20 -20.07 21.23
C GLU A 70 37.83 -20.17 19.83
N ASP A 71 37.37 -21.05 18.98
CA ASP A 71 37.83 -21.20 17.59
C ASP A 71 37.48 -20.01 16.70
N PHE A 72 36.59 -19.13 17.13
CA PHE A 72 36.10 -18.00 16.32
C PHE A 72 36.76 -16.64 16.60
N SER A 73 37.53 -16.58 17.67
CA SER A 73 38.43 -15.42 17.91
C SER A 73 39.74 -15.49 17.10
N GLY A 74 39.87 -16.52 16.27
CA GLY A 74 41.05 -16.76 15.43
C GLY A 74 41.30 -15.69 14.38
N LYS A 75 42.52 -15.55 13.96
CA LYS A 75 42.92 -14.76 12.79
C LYS A 75 43.04 -15.72 11.59
N PRO A 76 42.37 -15.43 10.45
CA PRO A 76 41.50 -14.28 10.18
C PRO A 76 40.06 -14.43 10.75
N SER A 77 39.45 -13.30 11.11
CA SER A 77 38.04 -13.28 11.53
C SER A 77 37.11 -13.63 10.37
N TYR A 78 35.86 -14.06 10.66
CA TYR A 78 34.86 -14.31 9.61
C TYR A 78 34.57 -13.10 8.73
N GLN A 79 34.56 -11.89 9.29
CA GLN A 79 34.42 -10.66 8.52
C GLN A 79 35.63 -10.44 7.60
N SER A 80 36.85 -10.73 8.08
CA SER A 80 38.06 -10.63 7.24
C SER A 80 38.05 -11.63 6.08
N LEU A 81 37.63 -12.87 6.35
CA LEU A 81 37.44 -13.88 5.30
C LEU A 81 36.41 -13.44 4.25
N ALA A 82 35.27 -12.90 4.69
CA ALA A 82 34.28 -12.41 3.76
C ALA A 82 34.82 -11.25 2.91
N ASN A 83 35.54 -10.30 3.51
CA ASN A 83 36.14 -9.17 2.80
C ASN A 83 37.22 -9.61 1.82
N GLU A 84 37.93 -10.67 2.12
CA GLU A 84 38.99 -11.21 1.25
C GLU A 84 38.41 -11.95 0.04
N TYR A 85 37.40 -12.79 0.27
CA TYR A 85 36.93 -13.75 -0.74
C TYR A 85 35.62 -13.38 -1.43
N ILE A 86 34.81 -12.45 -0.90
CA ILE A 86 33.48 -12.11 -1.43
C ILE A 86 33.45 -10.68 -1.95
N GLU A 87 32.83 -10.50 -3.10
CA GLU A 87 32.48 -9.20 -3.68
C GLU A 87 30.98 -9.15 -4.07
N PRO A 88 30.35 -7.98 -3.99
CA PRO A 88 30.79 -6.78 -3.31
C PRO A 88 30.95 -6.95 -1.79
N ALA A 89 31.44 -5.91 -1.08
CA ALA A 89 31.67 -5.99 0.37
C ALA A 89 30.37 -6.35 1.13
N LEU A 90 30.50 -7.21 2.12
CA LEU A 90 29.39 -7.79 2.87
C LEU A 90 29.65 -7.64 4.37
N ARG A 91 28.61 -7.25 5.12
CA ARG A 91 28.72 -7.12 6.58
C ARG A 91 28.28 -8.41 7.27
N ILE A 92 29.19 -8.97 8.08
CA ILE A 92 28.94 -10.17 8.90
C ILE A 92 29.19 -9.81 10.36
N ARG A 93 28.24 -10.14 11.20
CA ARG A 93 28.35 -10.09 12.67
C ARG A 93 28.20 -11.50 13.21
N TYR A 94 29.10 -11.91 14.06
CA TYR A 94 29.03 -13.19 14.75
C TYR A 94 28.96 -12.96 16.27
N GLU A 95 28.02 -13.62 16.93
CA GLU A 95 27.87 -13.60 18.39
C GLU A 95 27.56 -14.98 18.93
N PRO A 96 28.28 -15.43 19.99
CA PRO A 96 27.86 -16.58 20.76
C PRO A 96 26.68 -16.20 21.66
N VAL A 97 25.67 -17.05 21.73
CA VAL A 97 24.49 -16.89 22.58
C VAL A 97 24.27 -18.14 23.43
N LEU A 98 23.76 -17.95 24.65
CA LEU A 98 23.46 -19.06 25.56
C LEU A 98 21.95 -19.38 25.49
N ILE A 99 21.61 -20.62 25.14
CA ILE A 99 20.24 -21.15 25.10
C ILE A 99 20.17 -22.45 25.83
N ASP A 100 19.33 -22.54 26.85
CA ASP A 100 19.10 -23.73 27.67
C ASP A 100 20.42 -24.35 28.18
N GLY A 101 21.34 -23.49 28.64
CA GLY A 101 22.66 -23.87 29.14
C GLY A 101 23.68 -24.29 28.08
N LYS A 102 23.30 -24.27 26.79
CA LYS A 102 24.18 -24.59 25.66
C LYS A 102 24.62 -23.31 24.92
N LYS A 103 25.90 -23.25 24.58
CA LYS A 103 26.52 -22.18 23.85
C LYS A 103 26.36 -22.46 22.36
N ILE A 104 25.72 -21.57 21.62
CA ILE A 104 25.50 -21.64 20.16
C ILE A 104 25.96 -20.36 19.48
N GLY A 105 26.33 -20.44 18.23
CA GLY A 105 26.79 -19.27 17.45
C GLY A 105 25.71 -18.73 16.50
N VAL A 106 25.61 -17.41 16.38
CA VAL A 106 24.71 -16.78 15.44
C VAL A 106 25.48 -15.81 14.56
N PHE A 107 25.42 -16.05 13.27
CA PHE A 107 25.85 -15.09 12.26
C PHE A 107 24.65 -14.25 11.82
N GLU A 108 24.82 -12.95 11.81
CA GLU A 108 23.92 -12.00 11.14
C GLU A 108 24.63 -11.47 9.88
N ILE A 109 24.01 -11.67 8.72
CA ILE A 109 24.48 -11.22 7.44
C ILE A 109 23.57 -10.06 7.04
N GLY A 110 24.11 -8.83 7.06
CA GLY A 110 23.38 -7.58 6.84
C GLY A 110 23.67 -6.95 5.49
N ASP A 111 22.85 -5.93 5.19
CA ASP A 111 23.05 -5.01 4.06
C ASP A 111 23.26 -5.68 2.69
N CYS A 112 22.55 -6.80 2.45
CA CYS A 112 22.64 -7.58 1.20
C CYS A 112 21.82 -6.93 0.07
N GLN A 113 22.08 -5.66 -0.20
CA GLN A 113 21.35 -4.86 -1.19
C GLN A 113 22.03 -4.90 -2.58
N ASP A 114 23.33 -5.15 -2.63
CA ASP A 114 24.14 -5.08 -3.84
C ASP A 114 24.36 -6.47 -4.49
N ARG A 115 23.28 -7.21 -4.65
CA ARG A 115 23.30 -8.54 -5.30
C ARG A 115 23.58 -8.42 -6.80
N PRO A 116 24.26 -9.42 -7.41
CA PRO A 116 24.74 -10.67 -6.85
C PRO A 116 26.07 -10.55 -6.09
N TYR A 117 26.17 -11.27 -4.97
CA TYR A 117 27.42 -11.52 -4.25
C TYR A 117 28.10 -12.75 -4.83
N MET A 118 29.40 -12.67 -5.09
CA MET A 118 30.16 -13.75 -5.72
C MET A 118 31.57 -13.85 -5.15
N MET A 119 32.25 -14.92 -5.49
CA MET A 119 33.66 -15.09 -5.13
C MET A 119 34.53 -14.09 -5.90
N ARG A 120 35.34 -13.31 -5.18
CA ARG A 120 36.26 -12.33 -5.72
C ARG A 120 37.55 -12.99 -6.25
N ILE A 121 38.03 -14.00 -5.57
CA ILE A 121 39.22 -14.79 -5.88
C ILE A 121 38.95 -16.26 -5.68
N ASP A 122 39.81 -17.12 -6.19
CA ASP A 122 39.75 -18.56 -5.99
C ASP A 122 40.10 -18.90 -4.53
N TYR A 123 39.25 -19.67 -3.87
CA TYR A 123 39.53 -20.28 -2.58
C TYR A 123 40.03 -21.72 -2.74
N SER A 124 39.46 -22.47 -3.67
CA SER A 124 39.76 -23.87 -3.94
C SER A 124 39.26 -24.28 -5.34
N GLU A 125 39.60 -25.47 -5.81
CA GLU A 125 39.08 -26.02 -7.08
C GLU A 125 37.56 -26.07 -7.14
N LYS A 126 36.86 -26.19 -5.98
CA LYS A 126 35.41 -26.28 -5.87
C LYS A 126 34.74 -24.96 -5.52
N LEU A 127 35.48 -23.88 -5.32
CA LEU A 127 34.96 -22.55 -5.03
C LEU A 127 35.89 -21.51 -5.67
N ARG A 128 35.54 -21.13 -6.91
CA ARG A 128 36.39 -20.31 -7.80
C ARG A 128 35.84 -18.90 -7.91
N ARG A 129 36.67 -18.00 -8.37
CA ARG A 129 36.32 -16.64 -8.74
C ARG A 129 35.05 -16.63 -9.64
N GLY A 130 34.11 -15.72 -9.35
CA GLY A 130 32.84 -15.62 -10.05
C GLY A 130 31.79 -16.64 -9.64
N ASP A 131 32.12 -17.63 -8.79
CA ASP A 131 31.12 -18.53 -8.24
C ASP A 131 30.15 -17.77 -7.32
N ALA A 132 28.86 -17.94 -7.56
CA ALA A 132 27.80 -17.38 -6.75
C ALA A 132 26.78 -18.48 -6.38
N TYR A 133 26.21 -18.35 -5.21
CA TYR A 133 25.21 -19.28 -4.69
C TYR A 133 23.98 -18.50 -4.21
N VAL A 134 22.81 -19.12 -4.28
CA VAL A 134 21.56 -18.57 -3.71
C VAL A 134 20.90 -19.59 -2.81
N ARG A 135 20.32 -19.13 -1.72
CA ARG A 135 19.53 -19.99 -0.87
C ARG A 135 18.08 -20.02 -1.40
N MET A 136 17.64 -21.22 -1.70
CA MET A 136 16.25 -21.53 -2.03
C MET A 136 15.72 -22.52 -1.00
N ASN A 137 14.81 -22.08 -0.17
CA ASN A 137 14.32 -22.83 1.01
C ASN A 137 15.48 -23.17 1.97
N ASP A 138 15.88 -24.43 2.02
CA ASP A 138 16.93 -24.97 2.89
C ASP A 138 18.23 -25.32 2.16
N ALA A 139 18.28 -25.20 0.83
CA ALA A 139 19.41 -25.57 0.00
C ALA A 139 20.19 -24.37 -0.53
N ALA A 140 21.53 -24.48 -0.59
CA ALA A 140 22.41 -23.57 -1.30
C ALA A 140 22.64 -24.07 -2.72
N ILE A 141 22.13 -23.34 -3.72
CA ILE A 141 22.19 -23.71 -5.14
C ILE A 141 23.21 -22.79 -5.84
N LYS A 142 24.09 -23.35 -6.64
CA LYS A 142 25.04 -22.57 -7.46
C LYS A 142 24.28 -21.85 -8.57
N LEU A 143 24.51 -20.55 -8.71
CA LEU A 143 23.86 -19.73 -9.73
C LEU A 143 24.47 -19.99 -11.10
N GLY A 144 23.62 -20.22 -12.09
CA GLY A 144 23.99 -20.27 -13.49
C GLY A 144 23.87 -18.89 -14.14
N ARG A 145 24.34 -18.79 -15.41
CA ARG A 145 24.34 -17.54 -16.20
C ARG A 145 22.99 -16.81 -16.19
N ARG A 146 21.89 -17.54 -16.44
CA ARG A 146 20.53 -16.94 -16.50
C ARG A 146 20.10 -16.32 -15.18
N GLN A 147 20.39 -16.99 -14.06
CA GLN A 147 20.04 -16.49 -12.74
C GLN A 147 20.91 -15.28 -12.34
N LEU A 148 22.20 -15.30 -12.67
CA LEU A 148 23.09 -14.14 -12.49
C LEU A 148 22.60 -12.95 -13.31
N GLN A 149 22.22 -13.17 -14.58
CA GLN A 149 21.67 -12.12 -15.43
C GLN A 149 20.44 -11.46 -14.78
N VAL A 150 19.50 -12.25 -14.27
CA VAL A 150 18.30 -11.73 -13.57
C VAL A 150 18.68 -10.87 -12.36
N LEU A 151 19.69 -11.28 -11.58
CA LEU A 151 20.14 -10.51 -10.41
C LEU A 151 20.82 -9.19 -10.84
N PHE A 152 21.63 -9.20 -11.90
CA PHE A 152 22.22 -7.98 -12.46
C PHE A 152 21.15 -7.04 -13.04
N GLU A 153 20.21 -7.57 -13.81
CA GLU A 153 19.12 -6.78 -14.35
C GLU A 153 18.30 -6.11 -13.24
N ARG A 154 18.03 -6.83 -12.13
CA ARG A 154 17.38 -6.23 -10.96
C ARG A 154 18.22 -5.11 -10.34
N LYS A 155 19.53 -5.31 -10.21
CA LYS A 155 20.42 -4.27 -9.70
C LYS A 155 20.38 -2.99 -10.54
N PHE A 156 20.36 -3.12 -11.86
CA PHE A 156 20.25 -1.98 -12.76
C PHE A 156 18.84 -1.36 -12.76
N ARG A 157 17.80 -2.17 -12.57
CA ARG A 157 16.41 -1.66 -12.43
C ARG A 157 16.19 -0.89 -11.14
N ASP A 158 16.87 -1.24 -10.06
CA ASP A 158 16.79 -0.55 -8.76
C ASP A 158 17.58 0.78 -8.74
N SER A 159 18.00 1.29 -9.90
CA SER A 159 18.86 2.47 -10.01
C SER A 159 18.14 3.81 -9.92
N VAL A 160 16.81 3.83 -10.04
CA VAL A 160 16.04 5.07 -9.94
C VAL A 160 15.97 5.55 -8.49
N SER A 161 16.50 6.75 -8.24
CA SER A 161 16.46 7.39 -6.93
C SER A 161 15.08 7.99 -6.64
N ALA A 162 14.52 7.68 -5.48
CA ALA A 162 13.25 8.28 -5.04
C ALA A 162 13.34 9.83 -4.85
N GLY A 163 14.56 10.37 -4.72
CA GLY A 163 14.81 11.81 -4.60
C GLY A 163 14.61 12.60 -5.90
N ASP A 164 14.65 11.91 -7.04
CA ASP A 164 14.52 12.53 -8.37
C ASP A 164 13.05 12.56 -8.86
N ILE A 165 12.11 12.24 -7.99
CA ILE A 165 10.68 12.16 -8.33
C ILE A 165 9.91 13.28 -7.66
N GLU A 166 9.25 14.08 -8.45
CA GLU A 166 8.37 15.14 -7.99
C GLU A 166 6.89 14.79 -8.23
N VAL A 167 6.08 14.84 -7.16
CA VAL A 167 4.63 14.64 -7.22
C VAL A 167 3.93 15.87 -6.68
N GLY A 168 2.86 16.31 -7.33
CA GLY A 168 2.08 17.47 -6.89
C GLY A 168 0.87 17.76 -7.76
N PHE A 169 0.31 18.94 -7.58
CA PHE A 169 -0.82 19.44 -8.37
C PHE A 169 -0.32 20.08 -9.66
N PRO A 170 -1.05 19.92 -10.78
CA PRO A 170 -0.66 20.50 -12.07
C PRO A 170 -0.69 22.03 -12.04
N GLY A 171 0.24 22.66 -12.77
CA GLY A 171 0.39 24.10 -12.96
C GLY A 171 1.57 24.39 -13.86
N GLU A 172 1.97 25.66 -14.02
CA GLU A 172 3.22 26.01 -14.73
C GLU A 172 4.44 25.34 -14.07
N ILE A 173 4.38 25.20 -12.75
CA ILE A 173 5.25 24.35 -11.93
C ILE A 173 4.39 23.36 -11.15
N ILE A 174 4.99 22.28 -10.66
CA ILE A 174 4.30 21.32 -9.81
C ILE A 174 4.10 21.90 -8.42
N HIS A 175 2.83 22.12 -8.03
CA HIS A 175 2.48 22.72 -6.74
C HIS A 175 2.32 21.66 -5.65
N LYS A 176 2.72 21.99 -4.43
CA LYS A 176 2.52 21.10 -3.24
C LYS A 176 1.22 21.41 -2.50
N ASP A 177 0.60 22.51 -2.82
CA ASP A 177 -0.60 23.03 -2.17
C ASP A 177 -1.73 23.21 -3.20
N LEU A 178 -2.96 22.84 -2.83
CA LEU A 178 -4.15 23.09 -3.62
C LEU A 178 -5.21 23.75 -2.74
N THR A 179 -5.82 24.82 -3.22
CA THR A 179 -6.94 25.46 -2.54
C THR A 179 -8.26 24.97 -3.14
N LEU A 180 -9.09 24.37 -2.29
CA LEU A 180 -10.43 23.87 -2.63
C LEU A 180 -11.50 24.85 -2.19
N ARG A 181 -12.55 24.99 -2.99
CA ARG A 181 -13.74 25.73 -2.61
C ARG A 181 -14.53 24.94 -1.57
N CYS A 182 -15.18 25.68 -0.66
CA CYS A 182 -16.12 25.09 0.30
C CYS A 182 -17.55 25.41 -0.14
N PHE A 183 -18.39 24.37 -0.14
CA PHE A 183 -19.77 24.47 -0.54
C PHE A 183 -20.69 24.50 0.68
N ASN A 184 -21.73 25.30 0.60
CA ASN A 184 -22.81 25.24 1.59
C ASN A 184 -23.72 24.06 1.24
N LEU A 185 -23.39 22.88 1.76
CA LEU A 185 -24.18 21.68 1.54
C LEU A 185 -25.48 21.80 2.31
N SER A 186 -26.56 22.08 1.59
CA SER A 186 -27.93 21.98 2.11
C SER A 186 -28.28 20.50 2.35
N LEU A 187 -29.53 20.16 2.45
CA LEU A 187 -29.95 18.78 2.56
C LEU A 187 -29.60 18.02 1.27
N LEU A 188 -29.08 16.80 1.43
CA LEU A 188 -28.94 15.88 0.31
C LEU A 188 -30.31 15.58 -0.32
N PRO A 189 -30.41 15.32 -1.63
CA PRO A 189 -31.67 14.92 -2.29
C PRO A 189 -32.42 13.82 -1.56
N SER A 190 -31.74 12.79 -1.08
CA SER A 190 -32.34 11.73 -0.28
C SER A 190 -32.89 12.23 1.06
N ALA A 191 -32.20 13.16 1.71
CA ALA A 191 -32.64 13.72 2.99
C ALA A 191 -33.83 14.67 2.81
N ASP A 192 -33.84 15.48 1.75
CA ASP A 192 -34.98 16.34 1.41
C ASP A 192 -36.24 15.51 1.09
N ALA A 193 -36.08 14.48 0.26
CA ALA A 193 -37.16 13.55 -0.05
C ALA A 193 -37.66 12.80 1.22
N GLY A 194 -36.72 12.41 2.11
CA GLY A 194 -37.06 11.77 3.40
C GLY A 194 -37.85 12.69 4.31
N ASN A 195 -37.48 13.96 4.40
CA ASN A 195 -38.25 14.95 5.18
C ASN A 195 -39.66 15.17 4.63
N LYS A 196 -39.80 15.22 3.31
CA LYS A 196 -41.12 15.32 2.64
C LYS A 196 -42.00 14.09 2.96
N LEU A 197 -41.43 12.88 2.86
CA LEU A 197 -42.12 11.64 3.23
C LEU A 197 -42.53 11.63 4.71
N ALA A 198 -41.64 12.02 5.61
CA ALA A 198 -41.95 12.08 7.04
C ALA A 198 -43.07 13.06 7.35
N GLN A 199 -43.11 14.22 6.67
CA GLN A 199 -44.22 15.17 6.78
C GLN A 199 -45.55 14.56 6.29
N LEU A 200 -45.50 13.86 5.14
CA LEU A 200 -46.67 13.19 4.59
C LEU A 200 -47.25 12.13 5.53
N ILE A 201 -46.39 11.30 6.11
CA ILE A 201 -46.78 10.28 7.10
C ILE A 201 -47.49 10.95 8.31
N LYS A 202 -46.94 12.07 8.82
CA LYS A 202 -47.57 12.82 9.93
C LYS A 202 -48.94 13.34 9.56
N ILE A 203 -49.08 13.92 8.34
CA ILE A 203 -50.37 14.45 7.87
C ILE A 203 -51.42 13.33 7.72
N GLN A 204 -51.02 12.18 7.16
CA GLN A 204 -51.94 11.05 7.01
C GLN A 204 -52.32 10.43 8.35
N SER A 205 -51.39 10.34 9.31
CA SER A 205 -51.73 9.86 10.66
C SER A 205 -52.72 10.79 11.35
N ALA A 206 -52.51 12.10 11.30
CA ALA A 206 -53.42 13.09 11.88
C ALA A 206 -54.80 13.11 11.19
N ALA A 207 -54.87 12.90 9.88
CA ALA A 207 -56.13 12.82 9.13
C ALA A 207 -56.96 11.57 9.48
N ARG A 208 -56.33 10.47 9.86
CA ARG A 208 -57.03 9.24 10.34
C ARG A 208 -57.62 9.42 11.72
N ASP A 209 -56.92 10.14 12.61
CA ASP A 209 -57.39 10.36 13.98
C ASP A 209 -58.58 11.31 14.07
N HIS A 210 -58.82 12.12 13.01
CA HIS A 210 -59.88 13.15 13.04
C HIS A 210 -61.02 12.96 12.03
N ASP A 211 -61.16 11.81 11.38
CA ASP A 211 -62.23 11.51 10.40
C ASP A 211 -62.43 12.58 9.31
N SER A 212 -61.46 13.50 9.14
CA SER A 212 -61.46 14.58 8.17
C SER A 212 -61.06 14.06 6.80
N THR A 213 -61.91 14.34 5.84
CA THR A 213 -61.77 13.95 4.46
C THR A 213 -60.35 14.18 3.90
N ASN A 214 -59.84 13.20 3.22
CA ASN A 214 -58.53 13.07 2.54
C ASN A 214 -58.07 14.24 1.61
N VAL A 215 -58.85 15.34 1.50
CA VAL A 215 -58.62 16.46 0.58
C VAL A 215 -57.34 17.23 0.96
N MET A 216 -57.11 17.48 2.25
CA MET A 216 -55.94 18.24 2.69
C MET A 216 -54.63 17.41 2.49
N ALA A 217 -54.69 16.11 2.71
CA ALA A 217 -53.56 15.21 2.45
C ALA A 217 -53.24 15.14 0.95
N ARG A 218 -54.24 15.10 0.08
CA ARG A 218 -54.10 15.12 -1.38
C ARG A 218 -53.46 16.42 -1.89
N LEU A 219 -53.93 17.57 -1.40
CA LEU A 219 -53.42 18.88 -1.74
C LEU A 219 -51.95 19.06 -1.28
N THR A 220 -51.65 18.56 -0.09
CA THR A 220 -50.31 18.61 0.47
C THR A 220 -49.34 17.68 -0.28
N HIS A 221 -49.80 16.50 -0.69
CA HIS A 221 -49.00 15.59 -1.53
C HIS A 221 -48.68 16.22 -2.89
N ALA A 222 -49.66 16.72 -3.62
CA ALA A 222 -49.50 17.40 -4.90
C ALA A 222 -48.51 18.60 -4.79
N ARG A 223 -48.60 19.37 -3.71
CA ARG A 223 -47.74 20.52 -3.44
C ARG A 223 -46.29 20.14 -3.09
N LEU A 224 -46.09 19.03 -2.35
CA LEU A 224 -44.77 18.55 -1.95
C LEU A 224 -44.00 17.88 -3.10
N TYR A 225 -44.71 17.16 -3.95
CA TYR A 225 -44.08 16.38 -5.02
C TYR A 225 -44.18 17.04 -6.41
N GLY A 226 -44.94 18.13 -6.55
CA GLY A 226 -45.10 18.85 -7.83
C GLY A 226 -45.61 17.98 -8.97
N THR A 227 -46.32 16.91 -8.66
CA THR A 227 -46.88 15.97 -9.63
C THR A 227 -48.32 16.31 -9.93
N ASP A 228 -48.69 16.39 -11.19
CA ASP A 228 -50.11 16.47 -11.64
C ASP A 228 -50.79 15.09 -11.54
N ASP A 229 -50.08 14.04 -11.11
CA ASP A 229 -50.66 12.72 -10.93
C ASP A 229 -51.69 12.74 -9.77
N PRO A 230 -52.84 12.10 -9.96
CA PRO A 230 -53.82 11.99 -8.92
C PRO A 230 -53.20 11.29 -7.71
N TYR A 231 -53.56 11.78 -6.53
CA TYR A 231 -53.15 11.22 -5.26
C TYR A 231 -53.34 9.70 -5.26
N VAL A 232 -52.28 8.96 -5.11
CA VAL A 232 -52.31 7.51 -4.91
C VAL A 232 -52.51 7.26 -3.43
N ASP A 233 -53.57 6.54 -3.04
CA ASP A 233 -53.81 6.10 -1.67
C ASP A 233 -52.72 5.09 -1.26
N ARG A 234 -51.62 5.61 -0.76
CA ARG A 234 -50.55 4.81 -0.17
C ARG A 234 -50.82 4.65 1.33
N SER A 235 -50.72 3.44 1.81
CA SER A 235 -50.85 3.18 3.23
C SER A 235 -49.66 3.77 4.01
N PRO A 236 -49.77 4.13 5.28
CA PRO A 236 -48.63 4.58 6.07
C PRO A 236 -47.49 3.57 6.15
N ASP A 237 -47.79 2.29 5.99
CA ASP A 237 -46.76 1.26 5.98
C ASP A 237 -45.98 1.21 4.68
N GLU A 238 -46.65 1.42 3.54
CA GLU A 238 -45.98 1.62 2.25
C GLU A 238 -45.07 2.85 2.26
N LEU A 239 -45.53 3.97 2.84
CA LEU A 239 -44.70 5.18 2.98
C LEU A 239 -43.50 4.98 3.91
N LYS A 240 -43.65 4.21 4.97
CA LYS A 240 -42.53 3.83 5.85
C LYS A 240 -41.49 2.95 5.12
N ASP A 241 -41.98 2.02 4.31
CA ASP A 241 -41.08 1.16 3.51
C ASP A 241 -40.35 1.96 2.43
N GLU A 242 -41.05 2.90 1.78
CA GLU A 242 -40.41 3.83 0.84
C GLU A 242 -39.34 4.70 1.55
N MET A 243 -39.63 5.17 2.77
CA MET A 243 -38.67 5.93 3.58
C MET A 243 -37.41 5.10 3.96
N ARG A 244 -37.57 3.79 4.18
CA ARG A 244 -36.43 2.89 4.44
C ARG A 244 -35.53 2.75 3.19
N GLN A 245 -36.14 2.80 2.02
CA GLN A 245 -35.43 2.63 0.73
C GLN A 245 -34.90 3.93 0.13
N ILE A 246 -35.24 5.10 0.70
CA ILE A 246 -35.02 6.40 0.09
C ILE A 246 -33.55 6.67 -0.22
N ARG A 247 -32.62 6.32 0.66
CA ARG A 247 -31.18 6.47 0.45
C ARG A 247 -30.65 5.63 -0.71
N HIS A 248 -31.25 4.48 -0.95
CA HIS A 248 -30.90 3.63 -2.08
C HIS A 248 -31.47 4.18 -3.37
N LYS A 249 -32.72 4.65 -3.35
CA LYS A 249 -33.42 5.21 -4.51
C LYS A 249 -32.76 6.51 -5.01
N TYR A 250 -32.34 7.39 -4.09
CA TYR A 250 -31.73 8.69 -4.41
C TYR A 250 -30.19 8.67 -4.37
N ARG A 251 -29.57 7.49 -4.44
CA ARG A 251 -28.12 7.36 -4.33
C ARG A 251 -27.34 8.07 -5.45
N ASP A 252 -27.86 8.04 -6.66
CA ASP A 252 -27.21 8.66 -7.81
C ASP A 252 -27.42 10.18 -7.83
N GLU A 253 -28.57 10.65 -7.39
CA GLU A 253 -28.87 12.07 -7.15
C GLU A 253 -27.96 12.65 -6.06
N ASP A 254 -27.80 11.96 -4.94
CA ASP A 254 -26.91 12.38 -3.85
C ASP A 254 -25.46 12.46 -4.33
N ARG A 255 -25.01 11.47 -5.11
CA ARG A 255 -23.66 11.47 -5.68
C ARG A 255 -23.45 12.60 -6.70
N HIS A 256 -24.40 12.79 -7.59
CA HIS A 256 -24.34 13.88 -8.55
C HIS A 256 -24.33 15.24 -7.84
N TYR A 257 -25.18 15.42 -6.83
CA TYR A 257 -25.23 16.63 -6.01
C TYR A 257 -23.91 16.92 -5.31
N LEU A 258 -23.28 15.92 -4.67
CA LEU A 258 -22.03 16.08 -3.96
C LEU A 258 -20.84 16.30 -4.90
N TYR A 259 -20.73 15.54 -5.97
CA TYR A 259 -19.48 15.42 -6.71
C TYR A 259 -19.45 16.09 -8.06
N GLU A 260 -20.60 16.38 -8.67
CA GLU A 260 -20.67 17.08 -9.94
C GLU A 260 -21.28 18.50 -9.78
N THR A 261 -22.24 18.70 -8.87
CA THR A 261 -22.83 20.03 -8.61
C THR A 261 -21.99 20.82 -7.60
N ASN A 262 -21.63 20.21 -6.47
CA ASN A 262 -20.92 20.85 -5.35
C ASN A 262 -19.53 20.26 -5.14
N GLY A 263 -18.91 19.70 -6.18
CA GLY A 263 -17.62 19.05 -6.09
C GLY A 263 -16.54 19.73 -6.93
N GLU A 264 -15.32 19.38 -6.66
CA GLU A 264 -14.14 19.74 -7.45
C GLU A 264 -13.43 18.50 -7.97
N ARG A 265 -12.76 18.66 -9.11
CA ARG A 265 -11.99 17.63 -9.78
C ARG A 265 -10.53 17.86 -9.48
N ILE A 266 -9.89 16.87 -8.83
CA ILE A 266 -8.48 16.96 -8.48
C ILE A 266 -7.69 16.05 -9.41
N GLN A 267 -6.65 16.60 -10.00
CA GLN A 267 -5.61 15.88 -10.72
C GLN A 267 -4.30 16.01 -9.97
N LEU A 268 -3.46 14.97 -10.05
CA LEU A 268 -2.09 15.00 -9.63
C LEU A 268 -1.18 14.68 -10.81
N VAL A 269 0.01 15.23 -10.78
CA VAL A 269 1.05 14.96 -11.77
C VAL A 269 2.30 14.44 -11.07
N VAL A 270 3.04 13.59 -11.78
CA VAL A 270 4.35 13.13 -11.38
C VAL A 270 5.35 13.49 -12.48
N CYS A 271 6.50 13.99 -12.09
CA CYS A 271 7.64 14.23 -12.97
C CYS A 271 8.83 13.44 -12.46
N ASN A 272 9.43 12.66 -13.33
CA ASN A 272 10.65 11.92 -13.06
C ASN A 272 11.85 12.72 -13.60
N GLN A 273 12.62 13.30 -12.71
CA GLN A 273 13.82 14.08 -13.05
C GLN A 273 15.09 13.22 -13.05
N GLY A 274 14.96 11.90 -12.87
CA GLY A 274 16.05 10.94 -12.89
C GLY A 274 16.57 10.68 -14.31
N GLN A 275 17.42 9.65 -14.45
CA GLN A 275 18.04 9.28 -15.73
C GLN A 275 17.32 8.12 -16.43
N GLU A 276 16.50 7.36 -15.73
CA GLU A 276 15.79 6.18 -16.24
C GLU A 276 14.27 6.29 -16.00
N PRO A 277 13.43 5.75 -16.89
CA PRO A 277 11.99 5.75 -16.69
C PRO A 277 11.60 4.90 -15.47
N ILE A 278 10.49 5.25 -14.81
CA ILE A 278 9.89 4.43 -13.75
C ILE A 278 8.92 3.48 -14.41
N LEU A 279 9.06 2.18 -14.15
CA LEU A 279 8.23 1.14 -14.77
C LEU A 279 7.07 0.73 -13.84
N ASP A 280 5.90 0.51 -14.45
CA ASP A 280 4.66 0.03 -13.77
C ASP A 280 4.39 0.77 -12.45
N ALA A 281 4.37 2.09 -12.53
CA ALA A 281 4.20 2.94 -11.36
C ALA A 281 2.76 2.89 -10.83
N SER A 282 2.63 2.95 -9.51
CA SER A 282 1.35 3.09 -8.81
C SER A 282 1.48 4.09 -7.66
N LEU A 283 0.45 4.90 -7.45
CA LEU A 283 0.40 5.86 -6.36
C LEU A 283 -0.60 5.43 -5.29
N SER A 284 -0.19 5.49 -4.03
CA SER A 284 -1.08 5.39 -2.87
C SER A 284 -1.12 6.71 -2.12
N ILE A 285 -2.33 7.12 -1.72
CA ILE A 285 -2.58 8.37 -1.01
C ILE A 285 -3.38 8.09 0.25
N VAL A 286 -3.08 8.81 1.31
CA VAL A 286 -3.81 8.77 2.57
C VAL A 286 -4.20 10.18 2.97
N LEU A 287 -5.51 10.39 3.13
CA LEU A 287 -6.14 11.63 3.58
C LEU A 287 -6.87 11.39 4.91
N PRO A 288 -6.99 12.42 5.78
CA PRO A 288 -7.86 12.31 6.94
C PRO A 288 -9.33 12.19 6.51
N ASN A 289 -10.09 11.36 7.22
CA ASN A 289 -11.54 11.31 7.09
C ASN A 289 -12.19 12.41 7.94
N HIS A 290 -13.18 13.09 7.40
CA HIS A 290 -13.93 14.13 8.12
C HIS A 290 -15.36 14.21 7.57
N ASN A 291 -16.35 14.39 8.45
CA ASN A 291 -17.78 14.38 8.08
C ASN A 291 -18.17 15.41 7.00
N ALA A 292 -17.45 16.53 6.92
CA ALA A 292 -17.65 17.56 5.91
C ALA A 292 -16.70 17.42 4.69
N PHE A 293 -15.94 16.32 4.59
CA PHE A 293 -15.01 16.07 3.50
C PHE A 293 -15.37 14.75 2.81
N HIS A 294 -15.90 14.86 1.61
CA HIS A 294 -16.39 13.72 0.85
C HIS A 294 -15.48 13.44 -0.34
N VAL A 295 -15.02 12.22 -0.46
CA VAL A 295 -14.28 11.72 -1.62
C VAL A 295 -15.14 10.65 -2.30
N ALA A 296 -15.36 10.78 -3.60
CA ALA A 296 -16.18 9.81 -4.32
C ALA A 296 -15.48 8.45 -4.35
N ASP A 297 -16.18 7.42 -3.90
CA ASP A 297 -15.70 6.03 -3.94
C ASP A 297 -15.72 5.43 -5.36
N ARG A 298 -16.49 6.02 -6.24
CA ARG A 298 -16.60 5.70 -7.67
C ARG A 298 -17.06 6.92 -8.48
N LEU A 299 -16.85 6.87 -9.78
CA LEU A 299 -17.28 7.90 -10.68
C LEU A 299 -18.82 8.02 -10.67
N PRO A 300 -19.40 9.23 -10.47
CA PRO A 300 -20.83 9.42 -10.49
C PRO A 300 -21.44 9.09 -11.86
N ASN A 301 -22.64 8.53 -11.86
CA ASN A 301 -23.40 8.24 -13.08
C ASN A 301 -23.78 9.52 -13.84
N VAL A 302 -24.09 9.40 -15.13
CA VAL A 302 -24.42 10.55 -15.99
C VAL A 302 -25.91 10.85 -15.88
N PRO A 303 -26.31 12.10 -15.54
CA PRO A 303 -27.71 12.47 -15.50
C PRO A 303 -28.29 12.53 -16.91
N THR A 304 -29.54 12.10 -17.07
CA THR A 304 -30.35 12.17 -18.29
C THR A 304 -31.71 12.75 -18.01
N LYS A 305 -32.52 12.99 -19.04
CA LYS A 305 -33.89 13.46 -18.83
C LYS A 305 -34.76 12.49 -18.00
N ASN A 306 -34.46 11.21 -18.05
CA ASN A 306 -35.27 10.16 -17.40
C ASN A 306 -34.55 9.43 -16.26
N GLY A 307 -33.51 10.01 -15.66
CA GLY A 307 -32.75 9.40 -14.58
C GLY A 307 -31.23 9.44 -14.83
N PHE A 308 -30.54 8.36 -14.49
CA PHE A 308 -29.09 8.26 -14.61
C PHE A 308 -28.70 7.07 -15.49
N ILE A 309 -27.64 7.24 -16.28
CA ILE A 309 -27.00 6.19 -17.06
C ILE A 309 -25.72 5.79 -16.35
N GLU A 310 -25.52 4.49 -16.18
CA GLU A 310 -24.30 3.92 -15.62
C GLU A 310 -23.09 4.22 -16.53
N ARG A 311 -21.95 4.43 -15.89
CA ARG A 311 -20.67 4.58 -16.57
C ARG A 311 -20.25 3.26 -17.21
N THR A 312 -19.51 3.36 -18.31
CA THR A 312 -18.92 2.18 -18.96
C THR A 312 -17.88 1.50 -18.03
N PRO A 313 -17.64 0.21 -18.17
CA PRO A 313 -16.61 -0.49 -17.40
C PRO A 313 -15.22 0.15 -17.51
N ASP A 314 -14.86 0.69 -18.67
CA ASP A 314 -13.58 1.36 -18.91
C ASP A 314 -13.49 2.68 -18.14
N GLU A 315 -14.57 3.50 -18.10
CA GLU A 315 -14.61 4.72 -17.30
C GLU A 315 -14.51 4.42 -15.80
N ILE A 316 -15.15 3.35 -15.33
CA ILE A 316 -15.08 2.90 -13.94
C ILE A 316 -13.66 2.45 -13.60
N ALA A 317 -13.03 1.67 -14.47
CA ALA A 317 -11.66 1.18 -14.29
C ALA A 317 -10.62 2.31 -14.34
N ALA A 318 -10.89 3.39 -15.07
CA ALA A 318 -10.03 4.57 -15.15
C ALA A 318 -10.09 5.46 -13.89
N TYR A 319 -11.10 5.29 -13.03
CA TYR A 319 -11.23 6.05 -11.79
C TYR A 319 -10.37 5.43 -10.67
N PRO A 320 -9.67 6.25 -9.85
CA PRO A 320 -8.86 5.72 -8.76
C PRO A 320 -9.71 4.91 -7.76
N SER A 321 -9.13 3.86 -7.22
CA SER A 321 -9.79 3.08 -6.16
C SER A 321 -9.73 3.84 -4.84
N VAL A 322 -10.89 4.08 -4.24
CA VAL A 322 -11.05 4.80 -2.97
C VAL A 322 -11.66 3.88 -1.92
N SER A 323 -11.05 3.82 -0.75
CA SER A 323 -11.56 3.03 0.38
C SER A 323 -11.40 3.80 1.69
N LEU A 324 -12.40 3.61 2.57
CA LEU A 324 -12.37 4.12 3.95
C LEU A 324 -11.77 3.05 4.85
N LYS A 325 -10.75 3.46 5.64
CA LYS A 325 -10.14 2.61 6.69
C LYS A 325 -9.97 3.45 7.94
N ASP A 326 -10.65 3.05 9.00
CA ASP A 326 -10.65 3.77 10.27
C ASP A 326 -10.97 5.27 10.07
N ASP A 327 -10.08 6.15 10.52
CA ASP A 327 -10.22 7.61 10.39
C ASP A 327 -9.54 8.18 9.14
N SER A 328 -9.31 7.37 8.10
CA SER A 328 -8.58 7.81 6.90
C SER A 328 -9.21 7.32 5.61
N VAL A 329 -9.07 8.13 4.56
CA VAL A 329 -9.42 7.80 3.19
C VAL A 329 -8.16 7.35 2.47
N HIS A 330 -8.19 6.15 1.92
CA HIS A 330 -7.11 5.57 1.13
C HIS A 330 -7.48 5.58 -0.35
N ILE A 331 -6.60 6.13 -1.16
CA ILE A 331 -6.77 6.23 -2.61
C ILE A 331 -5.59 5.54 -3.27
N THR A 332 -5.86 4.70 -4.25
CA THR A 332 -4.82 4.04 -5.05
C THR A 332 -5.11 4.22 -6.54
N SER A 333 -4.06 4.48 -7.31
CA SER A 333 -4.15 4.63 -8.77
C SER A 333 -2.96 3.93 -9.43
N LYS A 334 -3.22 3.26 -10.55
CA LYS A 334 -2.18 2.80 -11.46
C LYS A 334 -1.81 3.98 -12.37
N VAL A 335 -0.51 4.23 -12.49
CA VAL A 335 0.02 5.32 -13.32
C VAL A 335 0.61 4.76 -14.63
N GLY A 336 1.18 3.54 -14.57
CA GLY A 336 1.93 2.96 -15.67
C GLY A 336 3.38 3.44 -15.70
N ASP A 337 3.98 3.47 -16.87
CA ASP A 337 5.36 3.89 -17.03
C ASP A 337 5.48 5.42 -17.01
N ILE A 338 6.46 5.94 -16.26
CA ILE A 338 6.72 7.38 -16.13
C ILE A 338 8.05 7.68 -16.84
N PRO A 339 8.01 8.37 -17.99
CA PRO A 339 9.22 8.76 -18.73
C PRO A 339 10.05 9.78 -17.95
N VAL A 340 11.27 10.00 -18.40
CA VAL A 340 12.18 11.02 -17.85
C VAL A 340 11.82 12.40 -18.38
N GLY A 341 11.74 13.39 -17.49
CA GLY A 341 11.59 14.82 -17.84
C GLY A 341 10.19 15.26 -18.21
N GLU A 342 9.24 14.34 -18.43
CA GLU A 342 7.87 14.68 -18.81
C GLU A 342 6.90 14.49 -17.64
N PRO A 343 6.03 15.47 -17.35
CA PRO A 343 5.00 15.31 -16.35
C PRO A 343 3.89 14.37 -16.85
N VAL A 344 3.55 13.36 -16.02
CA VAL A 344 2.49 12.38 -16.29
C VAL A 344 1.34 12.60 -15.33
N GLU A 345 0.11 12.63 -15.84
CA GLU A 345 -1.10 12.64 -15.00
C GLU A 345 -1.27 11.31 -14.26
N ILE A 346 -1.54 11.40 -12.96
CA ILE A 346 -1.65 10.22 -12.09
C ILE A 346 -3.02 9.57 -12.19
N PHE A 347 -4.08 10.37 -12.35
CA PHE A 347 -5.43 9.85 -12.45
C PHE A 347 -5.90 9.88 -13.90
N SER A 348 -6.18 8.74 -14.49
CA SER A 348 -6.79 8.67 -15.83
C SER A 348 -8.18 9.34 -15.83
N SER A 349 -8.90 9.29 -14.71
CA SER A 349 -10.08 10.10 -14.44
C SER A 349 -9.87 10.89 -13.15
N PRO A 350 -9.95 12.25 -13.18
CA PRO A 350 -9.70 13.08 -12.01
C PRO A 350 -10.56 12.69 -10.81
N LEU A 351 -9.95 12.74 -9.62
CA LEU A 351 -10.63 12.44 -8.36
C LEU A 351 -11.71 13.49 -8.07
N ARG A 352 -12.90 13.04 -7.62
CA ARG A 352 -14.03 13.89 -7.24
C ARG A 352 -14.02 14.08 -5.73
N ILE A 353 -14.00 15.36 -5.31
CA ILE A 353 -14.00 15.72 -3.88
C ILE A 353 -15.02 16.83 -3.66
N CYS A 354 -15.73 16.76 -2.54
CA CYS A 354 -16.61 17.81 -2.07
C CYS A 354 -16.23 18.20 -0.64
N ALA A 355 -16.09 19.52 -0.39
CA ALA A 355 -15.76 20.08 0.90
C ALA A 355 -16.90 20.97 1.42
N GLY A 356 -17.43 20.63 2.59
CA GLY A 356 -18.46 21.43 3.26
C GLY A 356 -17.90 22.71 3.87
N HIS A 357 -18.78 23.69 4.13
CA HIS A 357 -18.41 25.00 4.66
C HIS A 357 -17.74 24.94 6.05
N GLU A 358 -17.93 23.87 6.81
CA GLU A 358 -17.30 23.65 8.12
C GLU A 358 -15.77 23.48 8.02
N LEU A 359 -15.27 23.27 6.80
CA LEU A 359 -13.84 23.15 6.52
C LEU A 359 -13.16 24.48 6.18
N ARG A 360 -13.91 25.58 6.04
CA ARG A 360 -13.34 26.89 5.71
C ARG A 360 -12.15 27.26 6.58
N GLY A 361 -11.05 27.64 5.96
CA GLY A 361 -9.80 28.01 6.61
C GLY A 361 -9.00 26.86 7.22
N LYS A 362 -9.52 25.63 7.20
CA LYS A 362 -8.78 24.43 7.62
C LYS A 362 -7.77 23.98 6.57
N ARG A 363 -6.90 23.05 6.96
CA ARG A 363 -5.88 22.45 6.09
C ARG A 363 -5.79 20.95 6.35
N PHE A 364 -5.72 20.17 5.29
CA PHE A 364 -5.49 18.72 5.37
C PHE A 364 -4.15 18.36 4.75
N GLY A 365 -3.41 17.49 5.42
CA GLY A 365 -2.22 16.87 4.88
C GLY A 365 -2.59 15.63 4.07
N MET A 366 -2.15 15.57 2.83
CA MET A 366 -2.28 14.42 1.95
C MET A 366 -0.93 13.73 1.86
N ARG A 367 -0.78 12.56 2.46
CA ARG A 367 0.44 11.75 2.37
C ARG A 367 0.36 10.86 1.16
N PHE A 368 1.45 10.75 0.41
CA PHE A 368 1.53 9.86 -0.72
C PHE A 368 2.75 8.95 -0.67
N ALA A 369 2.67 7.82 -1.36
CA ALA A 369 3.78 6.94 -1.67
C ALA A 369 3.62 6.46 -3.13
N LEU A 370 4.61 6.78 -3.96
CA LEU A 370 4.72 6.31 -5.33
C LEU A 370 5.62 5.08 -5.34
N HIS A 371 5.10 3.99 -5.86
CA HIS A 371 5.79 2.72 -6.07
C HIS A 371 6.10 2.56 -7.56
N GLY A 372 7.17 1.91 -7.89
CA GLY A 372 7.53 1.52 -9.26
C GLY A 372 8.28 0.20 -9.22
N GLN A 373 8.23 -0.57 -10.31
CA GLN A 373 8.88 -1.87 -10.37
C GLN A 373 10.40 -1.77 -10.19
N ASN A 374 11.00 -0.66 -10.65
CA ASN A 374 12.43 -0.37 -10.58
C ASN A 374 12.79 0.68 -9.51
N LEU A 375 11.85 1.07 -8.65
CA LEU A 375 12.14 1.90 -7.47
C LEU A 375 12.55 1.03 -6.29
N ARG A 376 13.75 1.23 -5.78
CA ARG A 376 14.26 0.53 -4.59
C ARG A 376 13.44 0.81 -3.34
N THR A 377 12.99 2.05 -3.19
CA THR A 377 12.13 2.50 -2.11
C THR A 377 11.04 3.39 -2.68
N PRO A 378 9.80 3.33 -2.15
CA PRO A 378 8.75 4.23 -2.61
C PRO A 378 9.14 5.69 -2.42
N ALA A 379 8.87 6.53 -3.41
CA ALA A 379 8.98 7.98 -3.27
C ALA A 379 7.82 8.48 -2.40
N LYS A 380 8.12 8.99 -1.21
CA LYS A 380 7.12 9.43 -0.22
C LYS A 380 7.16 10.94 -0.06
N GLY A 381 5.97 11.53 0.14
CA GLY A 381 5.88 12.94 0.40
C GLY A 381 4.53 13.35 0.98
N LYS A 382 4.38 14.67 1.13
CA LYS A 382 3.15 15.29 1.64
C LYS A 382 2.74 16.43 0.71
N LEU A 383 1.47 16.46 0.39
CA LEU A 383 0.79 17.59 -0.26
C LEU A 383 -0.20 18.20 0.74
N ARG A 384 -0.68 19.39 0.47
CA ARG A 384 -1.62 20.08 1.35
C ARG A 384 -2.86 20.48 0.57
N LEU A 385 -4.01 20.17 1.13
CA LEU A 385 -5.30 20.73 0.72
C LEU A 385 -5.66 21.87 1.66
N MET A 386 -5.88 23.05 1.10
CA MET A 386 -6.33 24.23 1.82
C MET A 386 -7.77 24.48 1.44
N PHE A 387 -8.60 24.81 2.42
CA PHE A 387 -10.00 25.11 2.17
C PHE A 387 -10.21 26.63 2.19
N ALA A 388 -10.78 27.15 1.08
CA ALA A 388 -11.00 28.59 0.93
C ALA A 388 -11.81 29.16 2.10
N LYS A 389 -11.50 30.43 2.47
CA LYS A 389 -12.18 31.12 3.58
C LYS A 389 -13.61 31.53 3.21
#